data_9c1c09b0d7586bc4c6181c0b1c9e10cb
#
_entry.id   9c1c09b0d7586bc4c6181c0b1c9e10cb
#
_cell.length_a   1.000
_cell.length_b   1.000
_cell.length_c   1.000
_cell.angle_alpha   90.00
_cell.angle_beta   90.00
_cell.angle_gamma   90.00
#
_symmetry.space_group_name_H-M   'P 1'
#
loop_
_entity.id
_entity.type
_entity.pdbx_description
1 polymer ?
#
loop_
_entity_poly.entity_id
_entity_poly.type
_entity_poly.pdbx_seq_one_letter_code
_entity_poly.pdbx_strand_id
1 'polypeptide(L)'
;MTGAKPRPIRFVVVSSPKSGSTWVQRLLSAHNDILCGESRLFGDYFDPTNPTGPHITLERTVRHLSRHLGVQGGEGFERAMLFDVVDAVAQRSKDETKVQIYGEKMTPYPGTAEEALVRLSEYDSSIRLVHLVRDGRDVVVSGAAHRLNIARQRWANGVAGAGGEDLEAAQQLEDRVIPDRLFELFMQNWIDVGSAMITCESLFESVLTIRYEDLLDDTPAWAQRLFGFVTEGSDVSATPGQVRTCVESVSFEKLTGGRHPGEEDRQSFFRKGQAGDWENWFTVEQLRRFDAVAGDLLERFGYDRGIAEHAA
;
A
#
# COMPACT_ATOMS: atom_id res chain seq x y z
N MET A 1 0.50 -34.20 -16.24
CA MET A 1 0.44 -32.99 -15.41
C MET A 1 0.21 -31.81 -16.34
N THR A 2 -1.03 -31.39 -16.49
CA THR A 2 -1.35 -30.16 -17.24
C THR A 2 -0.88 -28.99 -16.38
N GLY A 3 0.28 -28.41 -16.74
CA GLY A 3 0.78 -27.24 -16.05
C GLY A 3 -0.28 -26.14 -16.08
N ALA A 4 -0.72 -25.70 -14.91
CA ALA A 4 -1.62 -24.55 -14.81
C ALA A 4 -0.95 -23.37 -15.51
N LYS A 5 -1.70 -22.66 -16.35
CA LYS A 5 -1.20 -21.45 -17.01
C LYS A 5 -0.79 -20.44 -15.92
N PRO A 6 0.40 -19.85 -16.01
CA PRO A 6 0.81 -18.87 -15.01
C PRO A 6 -0.19 -17.71 -14.96
N ARG A 7 -0.54 -17.29 -13.76
CA ARG A 7 -1.47 -16.17 -13.57
C ARG A 7 -0.86 -14.84 -14.05
N PRO A 8 -1.68 -13.89 -14.49
CA PRO A 8 -1.20 -12.66 -15.10
C PRO A 8 -0.53 -11.70 -14.09
N ILE A 9 -0.92 -11.75 -12.80
CA ILE A 9 -0.31 -10.93 -11.74
C ILE A 9 0.98 -11.62 -11.28
N ARG A 10 2.11 -10.95 -11.45
CA ARG A 10 3.44 -11.51 -11.15
C ARG A 10 4.02 -11.04 -9.84
N PHE A 11 3.62 -9.87 -9.37
CA PHE A 11 4.06 -9.31 -8.09
C PHE A 11 2.95 -8.48 -7.44
N VAL A 12 3.03 -8.34 -6.12
CA VAL A 12 2.17 -7.42 -5.35
C VAL A 12 3.02 -6.63 -4.38
N VAL A 13 2.85 -5.30 -4.39
CA VAL A 13 3.45 -4.39 -3.40
C VAL A 13 2.45 -4.17 -2.28
N VAL A 14 2.76 -4.68 -1.09
CA VAL A 14 1.93 -4.56 0.10
C VAL A 14 2.52 -3.53 1.05
N SER A 15 1.70 -2.67 1.60
CA SER A 15 2.11 -1.69 2.61
C SER A 15 0.92 -1.20 3.44
N SER A 16 1.19 -0.66 4.62
CA SER A 16 0.21 0.23 5.24
C SER A 16 0.04 1.51 4.40
N PRO A 17 -1.13 2.17 4.43
CA PRO A 17 -1.30 3.45 3.76
C PRO A 17 -0.21 4.44 4.18
N LYS A 18 0.24 5.28 3.25
CA LYS A 18 1.26 6.34 3.50
C LYS A 18 2.69 5.86 3.73
N SER A 19 2.99 4.59 3.48
CA SER A 19 4.36 4.06 3.50
C SER A 19 5.17 4.33 2.22
N GLY A 20 4.63 5.11 1.26
CA GLY A 20 5.34 5.41 0.01
C GLY A 20 4.97 4.49 -1.16
N SER A 21 3.99 3.60 -1.02
CA SER A 21 3.60 2.62 -2.05
C SER A 21 3.21 3.24 -3.39
N THR A 22 2.64 4.45 -3.41
CA THR A 22 2.35 5.15 -4.67
C THR A 22 3.64 5.61 -5.39
N TRP A 23 4.69 5.94 -4.66
CA TRP A 23 5.99 6.22 -5.26
C TRP A 23 6.60 4.96 -5.87
N VAL A 24 6.61 3.84 -5.13
CA VAL A 24 7.09 2.53 -5.63
C VAL A 24 6.25 2.06 -6.83
N GLN A 25 4.94 2.23 -6.80
CA GLN A 25 4.05 1.95 -7.93
C GLN A 25 4.46 2.73 -9.19
N ARG A 26 4.70 4.03 -9.05
CA ARG A 26 5.13 4.89 -10.16
C ARG A 26 6.53 4.53 -10.64
N LEU A 27 7.45 4.21 -9.72
CA LEU A 27 8.80 3.77 -10.05
C LEU A 27 8.78 2.51 -10.91
N LEU A 28 8.02 1.49 -10.51
CA LEU A 28 7.86 0.26 -11.28
C LEU A 28 7.21 0.51 -12.64
N SER A 29 6.15 1.32 -12.68
CA SER A 29 5.43 1.65 -13.91
C SER A 29 6.16 2.64 -14.82
N ALA A 30 7.28 3.19 -14.41
CA ALA A 30 8.15 3.99 -15.28
C ALA A 30 8.98 3.11 -16.23
N HIS A 31 9.05 1.80 -15.99
CA HIS A 31 9.66 0.84 -16.92
C HIS A 31 8.65 0.46 -18.02
N ASN A 32 9.08 0.47 -19.27
CA ASN A 32 8.21 0.24 -20.43
C ASN A 32 7.49 -1.12 -20.43
N ASP A 33 8.10 -2.13 -19.83
CA ASP A 33 7.59 -3.51 -19.83
C ASP A 33 6.89 -3.90 -18.52
N ILE A 34 6.75 -2.98 -17.56
CA ILE A 34 6.18 -3.26 -16.23
C ILE A 34 5.03 -2.29 -15.94
N LEU A 35 3.90 -2.82 -15.51
CA LEU A 35 2.80 -2.05 -14.97
C LEU A 35 2.48 -2.51 -13.54
N CYS A 36 2.46 -1.57 -12.62
CA CYS A 36 1.95 -1.78 -11.27
C CYS A 36 0.59 -1.09 -11.14
N GLY A 37 -0.49 -1.87 -11.16
CA GLY A 37 -1.86 -1.39 -11.03
C GLY A 37 -2.23 -1.06 -9.57
N GLU A 38 -3.43 -0.55 -9.40
CA GLU A 38 -4.11 -0.37 -8.11
C GLU A 38 -5.60 -0.68 -8.30
N SER A 39 -5.89 -1.94 -8.59
CA SER A 39 -7.27 -2.38 -8.82
C SER A 39 -8.10 -2.42 -7.54
N ARG A 40 -7.42 -2.49 -6.39
CA ARG A 40 -7.99 -2.70 -5.05
C ARG A 40 -8.72 -4.03 -4.87
N LEU A 41 -8.62 -4.95 -5.83
CA LEU A 41 -9.37 -6.21 -5.80
C LEU A 41 -9.03 -7.07 -4.59
N PHE A 42 -7.76 -7.08 -4.15
CA PHE A 42 -7.38 -7.82 -2.95
C PHE A 42 -7.50 -7.01 -1.66
N GLY A 43 -7.20 -5.70 -1.68
CA GLY A 43 -7.24 -4.83 -0.51
C GLY A 43 -8.65 -4.41 -0.09
N ASP A 44 -9.48 -3.96 -1.03
CA ASP A 44 -10.86 -3.54 -0.77
C ASP A 44 -11.83 -4.72 -0.69
N TYR A 45 -11.38 -5.92 -1.04
CA TYR A 45 -12.20 -7.13 -1.04
C TYR A 45 -12.78 -7.44 0.34
N PHE A 46 -12.11 -7.02 1.38
CA PHE A 46 -12.44 -7.36 2.75
C PHE A 46 -12.91 -6.17 3.60
N ASP A 47 -13.23 -5.02 3.00
CA ASP A 47 -13.79 -3.91 3.78
C ASP A 47 -15.19 -4.28 4.33
N PRO A 48 -15.30 -4.73 5.59
CA PRO A 48 -16.59 -5.11 6.17
C PRO A 48 -17.51 -3.91 6.36
N THR A 49 -16.96 -2.69 6.29
CA THR A 49 -17.71 -1.44 6.48
C THR A 49 -18.32 -0.93 5.17
N ASN A 50 -17.89 -1.50 4.02
CA ASN A 50 -18.43 -1.14 2.71
C ASN A 50 -19.31 -2.26 2.11
N PRO A 51 -20.60 -2.36 2.51
CA PRO A 51 -21.49 -3.43 2.05
C PRO A 51 -21.83 -3.34 0.55
N THR A 52 -21.38 -2.30 -0.13
CA THR A 52 -21.57 -2.09 -1.57
C THR A 52 -20.26 -2.11 -2.34
N GLY A 53 -19.16 -2.50 -1.70
CA GLY A 53 -17.86 -2.61 -2.34
C GLY A 53 -17.87 -3.53 -3.57
N PRO A 54 -16.97 -3.32 -4.54
CA PRO A 54 -16.95 -4.06 -5.80
C PRO A 54 -16.92 -5.58 -5.61
N HIS A 55 -16.22 -6.05 -4.61
CA HIS A 55 -16.08 -7.46 -4.28
C HIS A 55 -17.39 -8.11 -3.80
N ILE A 56 -18.11 -7.46 -2.87
CA ILE A 56 -19.41 -7.97 -2.38
C ILE A 56 -20.41 -8.03 -3.54
N THR A 57 -20.39 -7.02 -4.41
CA THR A 57 -21.22 -6.98 -5.60
C THR A 57 -20.86 -8.11 -6.56
N LEU A 58 -19.57 -8.35 -6.79
CA LEU A 58 -19.11 -9.42 -7.66
C LEU A 58 -19.44 -10.81 -7.09
N GLU A 59 -19.16 -11.06 -5.82
CA GLU A 59 -19.49 -12.31 -5.15
C GLU A 59 -21.01 -12.59 -5.17
N ARG A 60 -21.82 -11.59 -4.87
CA ARG A 60 -23.31 -11.69 -4.96
C ARG A 60 -23.75 -11.97 -6.38
N THR A 61 -23.13 -11.34 -7.38
CA THR A 61 -23.43 -11.54 -8.80
C THR A 61 -23.09 -12.98 -9.21
N VAL A 62 -21.90 -13.45 -8.89
CA VAL A 62 -21.48 -14.84 -9.17
C VAL A 62 -22.45 -15.82 -8.51
N ARG A 63 -22.77 -15.65 -7.24
CA ARG A 63 -23.73 -16.49 -6.49
C ARG A 63 -25.12 -16.47 -7.12
N HIS A 64 -25.59 -15.30 -7.55
CA HIS A 64 -26.89 -15.18 -8.22
C HIS A 64 -26.89 -15.92 -9.56
N LEU A 65 -25.90 -15.67 -10.41
CA LEU A 65 -25.79 -16.33 -11.70
C LEU A 65 -25.69 -17.87 -11.56
N SER A 66 -24.87 -18.36 -10.63
CA SER A 66 -24.71 -19.79 -10.39
C SER A 66 -26.03 -20.47 -10.04
N ARG A 67 -26.86 -19.84 -9.16
CA ARG A 67 -28.18 -20.35 -8.80
C ARG A 67 -29.13 -20.37 -10.00
N HIS A 68 -29.15 -19.32 -10.82
CA HIS A 68 -30.05 -19.24 -11.98
C HIS A 68 -29.64 -20.12 -13.13
N LEU A 69 -28.36 -20.37 -13.31
CA LEU A 69 -27.84 -21.26 -14.35
C LEU A 69 -27.78 -22.74 -13.91
N GLY A 70 -28.25 -23.03 -12.68
CA GLY A 70 -28.23 -24.41 -12.15
C GLY A 70 -26.83 -24.97 -11.92
N VAL A 71 -25.81 -24.09 -11.82
CA VAL A 71 -24.46 -24.52 -11.53
C VAL A 71 -24.36 -24.88 -10.04
N GLN A 72 -24.18 -26.14 -9.75
CA GLN A 72 -23.87 -26.61 -8.40
C GLN A 72 -22.38 -26.40 -8.14
N GLY A 73 -22.01 -25.19 -7.72
CA GLY A 73 -20.66 -24.90 -7.26
C GLY A 73 -20.42 -25.57 -5.91
N GLY A 74 -19.39 -26.39 -5.80
CA GLY A 74 -18.89 -26.86 -4.52
C GLY A 74 -18.27 -25.71 -3.70
N GLU A 75 -17.83 -26.02 -2.49
CA GLU A 75 -17.06 -25.10 -1.65
C GLU A 75 -15.86 -24.54 -2.44
N GLY A 76 -15.72 -23.22 -2.46
CA GLY A 76 -14.66 -22.54 -3.21
C GLY A 76 -15.01 -22.13 -4.66
N PHE A 77 -16.16 -22.53 -5.21
CA PHE A 77 -16.53 -22.18 -6.59
C PHE A 77 -16.62 -20.65 -6.79
N GLU A 78 -17.28 -19.94 -5.87
CA GLU A 78 -17.43 -18.48 -5.94
C GLU A 78 -16.06 -17.78 -5.92
N ARG A 79 -15.13 -18.31 -5.13
CA ARG A 79 -13.75 -17.83 -5.05
C ARG A 79 -12.98 -18.08 -6.34
N ALA A 80 -13.07 -19.26 -6.91
CA ALA A 80 -12.45 -19.59 -8.19
C ALA A 80 -12.93 -18.64 -9.30
N MET A 81 -14.24 -18.41 -9.38
CA MET A 81 -14.81 -17.47 -10.34
C MET A 81 -14.32 -16.03 -10.13
N LEU A 82 -14.12 -15.61 -8.87
CA LEU A 82 -13.53 -14.30 -8.58
C LEU A 82 -12.10 -14.23 -9.14
N PHE A 83 -11.29 -15.24 -8.90
CA PHE A 83 -9.92 -15.30 -9.42
C PHE A 83 -9.86 -15.30 -10.94
N ASP A 84 -10.81 -15.96 -11.62
CA ASP A 84 -10.93 -15.91 -13.07
C ASP A 84 -11.25 -14.49 -13.58
N VAL A 85 -12.09 -13.75 -12.86
CA VAL A 85 -12.37 -12.33 -13.18
C VAL A 85 -11.13 -11.47 -12.98
N VAL A 86 -10.41 -11.67 -11.88
CA VAL A 86 -9.13 -10.97 -11.61
C VAL A 86 -8.14 -11.23 -12.74
N ASP A 87 -7.99 -12.48 -13.16
CA ASP A 87 -7.12 -12.87 -14.28
C ASP A 87 -7.54 -12.20 -15.59
N ALA A 88 -8.83 -12.20 -15.89
CA ALA A 88 -9.33 -11.58 -17.11
C ALA A 88 -9.05 -10.08 -17.15
N VAL A 89 -9.25 -9.36 -16.04
CA VAL A 89 -8.97 -7.93 -15.93
C VAL A 89 -7.47 -7.66 -16.04
N ALA A 90 -6.64 -8.39 -15.30
CA ALA A 90 -5.19 -8.23 -15.32
C ALA A 90 -4.60 -8.55 -16.71
N GLN A 91 -5.06 -9.63 -17.36
CA GLN A 91 -4.64 -9.97 -18.71
C GLN A 91 -5.04 -8.88 -19.72
N ARG A 92 -6.27 -8.36 -19.62
CA ARG A 92 -6.73 -7.28 -20.47
C ARG A 92 -5.90 -6.02 -20.31
N SER A 93 -5.55 -5.67 -19.06
CA SER A 93 -4.67 -4.54 -18.77
C SER A 93 -3.29 -4.69 -19.40
N LYS A 94 -2.71 -5.90 -19.33
CA LYS A 94 -1.44 -6.21 -20.00
C LYS A 94 -1.52 -6.05 -21.52
N ASP A 95 -2.59 -6.57 -22.13
CA ASP A 95 -2.77 -6.54 -23.59
C ASP A 95 -2.94 -5.10 -24.10
N GLU A 96 -3.69 -4.28 -23.40
CA GLU A 96 -3.91 -2.88 -23.75
C GLU A 96 -2.67 -2.01 -23.57
N THR A 97 -1.91 -2.22 -22.49
CA THR A 97 -0.69 -1.46 -22.21
C THR A 97 0.55 -2.05 -22.88
N LYS A 98 0.46 -3.28 -23.41
CA LYS A 98 1.55 -4.04 -24.05
C LYS A 98 2.74 -4.31 -23.13
N VAL A 99 2.52 -4.33 -21.81
CA VAL A 99 3.56 -4.67 -20.85
C VAL A 99 3.74 -6.19 -20.74
N GLN A 100 4.95 -6.60 -20.41
CA GLN A 100 5.25 -8.02 -20.21
C GLN A 100 4.95 -8.47 -18.77
N ILE A 101 5.13 -7.58 -17.80
CA ILE A 101 4.93 -7.84 -16.37
C ILE A 101 3.85 -6.94 -15.83
N TYR A 102 2.85 -7.56 -15.20
CA TYR A 102 1.79 -6.86 -14.48
C TYR A 102 1.84 -7.25 -12.99
N GLY A 103 1.71 -6.26 -12.15
CA GLY A 103 1.57 -6.43 -10.71
C GLY A 103 0.59 -5.42 -10.13
N GLU A 104 0.35 -5.55 -8.84
CA GLU A 104 -0.62 -4.73 -8.10
C GLU A 104 0.04 -4.05 -6.90
N LYS A 105 -0.49 -2.90 -6.54
CA LYS A 105 -0.27 -2.27 -5.24
C LYS A 105 -1.47 -2.55 -4.36
N MET A 106 -1.23 -3.07 -3.17
CA MET A 106 -2.25 -3.39 -2.18
C MET A 106 -1.98 -2.65 -0.86
N THR A 107 -2.97 -1.91 -0.40
CA THR A 107 -2.97 -1.28 0.92
C THR A 107 -4.22 -1.75 1.66
N PRO A 108 -4.14 -2.84 2.44
CA PRO A 108 -5.30 -3.43 3.10
C PRO A 108 -6.02 -2.44 4.02
N TYR A 109 -7.34 -2.59 4.14
CA TYR A 109 -8.12 -1.86 5.12
C TYR A 109 -7.72 -2.26 6.55
N PRO A 110 -7.90 -1.37 7.53
CA PRO A 110 -7.64 -1.70 8.94
C PRO A 110 -8.39 -2.96 9.37
N GLY A 111 -7.66 -3.90 9.99
CA GLY A 111 -8.20 -5.17 10.48
C GLY A 111 -8.42 -6.24 9.40
N THR A 112 -7.95 -6.04 8.17
CA THR A 112 -8.19 -7.00 7.08
C THR A 112 -6.91 -7.50 6.41
N ALA A 113 -5.75 -7.10 6.89
CA ALA A 113 -4.47 -7.37 6.21
C ALA A 113 -4.15 -8.87 6.14
N GLU A 114 -4.35 -9.61 7.24
CA GLU A 114 -4.10 -11.05 7.27
C GLU A 114 -5.02 -11.79 6.29
N GLU A 115 -6.31 -11.50 6.29
CA GLU A 115 -7.27 -12.12 5.37
C GLU A 115 -6.93 -11.79 3.92
N ALA A 116 -6.53 -10.57 3.60
CA ALA A 116 -6.11 -10.16 2.26
C ALA A 116 -4.88 -10.94 1.79
N LEU A 117 -3.88 -11.14 2.66
CA LEU A 117 -2.68 -11.92 2.34
C LEU A 117 -2.96 -13.41 2.18
N VAL A 118 -3.79 -14.00 3.04
CA VAL A 118 -4.24 -15.39 2.89
C VAL A 118 -4.93 -15.56 1.54
N ARG A 119 -5.85 -14.67 1.17
CA ARG A 119 -6.52 -14.72 -0.14
C ARG A 119 -5.58 -14.54 -1.31
N LEU A 120 -4.59 -13.67 -1.18
CA LEU A 120 -3.57 -13.51 -2.20
C LEU A 120 -2.75 -14.78 -2.38
N SER A 121 -2.38 -15.47 -1.31
CA SER A 121 -1.67 -16.74 -1.38
C SER A 121 -2.52 -17.87 -1.98
N GLU A 122 -3.82 -17.91 -1.70
CA GLU A 122 -4.77 -18.82 -2.32
C GLU A 122 -4.95 -18.55 -3.83
N TYR A 123 -4.84 -17.28 -4.23
CA TYR A 123 -4.84 -16.91 -5.64
C TYR A 123 -3.58 -17.42 -6.34
N ASP A 124 -2.39 -17.12 -5.81
CA ASP A 124 -1.12 -17.64 -6.33
C ASP A 124 0.02 -17.42 -5.31
N SER A 125 0.49 -18.46 -4.65
CA SER A 125 1.61 -18.40 -3.70
C SER A 125 2.97 -18.09 -4.34
N SER A 126 3.09 -18.23 -5.67
CA SER A 126 4.30 -17.91 -6.43
C SER A 126 4.44 -16.42 -6.76
N ILE A 127 3.43 -15.61 -6.44
CA ILE A 127 3.51 -14.15 -6.55
C ILE A 127 4.71 -13.63 -5.77
N ARG A 128 5.50 -12.75 -6.40
CA ARG A 128 6.56 -12.02 -5.72
C ARG A 128 5.98 -10.94 -4.84
N LEU A 129 6.07 -11.14 -3.52
CA LEU A 129 5.53 -10.21 -2.55
C LEU A 129 6.58 -9.17 -2.18
N VAL A 130 6.31 -7.89 -2.44
CA VAL A 130 7.13 -6.78 -2.00
C VAL A 130 6.46 -6.13 -0.80
N HIS A 131 7.06 -6.26 0.39
CA HIS A 131 6.61 -5.56 1.58
C HIS A 131 7.33 -4.23 1.70
N LEU A 132 6.63 -3.14 1.49
CA LEU A 132 7.13 -1.80 1.72
C LEU A 132 6.72 -1.34 3.10
N VAL A 133 7.68 -1.23 4.01
CA VAL A 133 7.50 -0.74 5.38
C VAL A 133 8.08 0.66 5.51
N ARG A 134 7.48 1.49 6.35
CA ARG A 134 7.95 2.80 6.75
C ARG A 134 7.82 2.92 8.26
N ASP A 135 8.62 3.79 8.89
CA ASP A 135 8.42 4.12 10.30
C ASP A 135 6.95 4.43 10.59
N GLY A 136 6.34 3.67 11.50
CA GLY A 136 4.92 3.77 11.80
C GLY A 136 4.51 5.14 12.33
N ARG A 137 5.41 5.85 13.00
CA ARG A 137 5.21 7.21 13.51
C ARG A 137 5.06 8.21 12.34
N ASP A 138 5.90 8.07 11.32
CA ASP A 138 5.80 8.85 10.08
C ASP A 138 4.54 8.51 9.27
N VAL A 139 4.10 7.26 9.32
CA VAL A 139 2.83 6.82 8.72
C VAL A 139 1.66 7.53 9.39
N VAL A 140 1.65 7.64 10.72
CA VAL A 140 0.61 8.38 11.47
C VAL A 140 0.57 9.84 11.04
N VAL A 141 1.71 10.54 11.04
CA VAL A 141 1.79 11.95 10.61
C VAL A 141 1.31 12.14 9.17
N SER A 142 1.81 11.32 8.25
CA SER A 142 1.45 11.40 6.84
C SER A 142 -0.02 11.03 6.59
N GLY A 143 -0.55 10.09 7.36
CA GLY A 143 -1.94 9.65 7.31
C GLY A 143 -2.90 10.70 7.78
N ALA A 144 -2.62 11.31 8.93
CA ALA A 144 -3.40 12.39 9.49
C ALA A 144 -3.49 13.58 8.52
N ALA A 145 -2.36 14.06 8.00
CA ALA A 145 -2.33 15.14 7.02
C ALA A 145 -3.13 14.80 5.75
N HIS A 146 -3.01 13.56 5.24
CA HIS A 146 -3.75 13.14 4.05
C HIS A 146 -5.27 13.08 4.29
N ARG A 147 -5.70 12.57 5.44
CA ARG A 147 -7.13 12.48 5.78
C ARG A 147 -7.80 13.84 5.79
N LEU A 148 -7.10 14.85 6.30
CA LEU A 148 -7.61 16.23 6.27
C LEU A 148 -7.69 16.82 4.88
N ASN A 149 -6.72 16.53 4.02
CA ASN A 149 -6.80 17.00 2.64
C ASN A 149 -8.02 16.43 1.94
N ILE A 150 -8.36 15.16 2.19
CA ILE A 150 -9.62 14.56 1.70
C ILE A 150 -10.83 15.30 2.28
N ALA A 151 -10.85 15.55 3.57
CA ALA A 151 -11.95 16.25 4.23
C ALA A 151 -12.15 17.67 3.68
N ARG A 152 -11.07 18.43 3.52
CA ARG A 152 -11.09 19.77 2.90
C ARG A 152 -11.62 19.75 1.47
N GLN A 153 -11.18 18.79 0.64
CA GLN A 153 -11.66 18.65 -0.73
C GLN A 153 -13.16 18.28 -0.77
N ARG A 154 -13.62 17.39 0.09
CA ARG A 154 -15.03 17.03 0.20
C ARG A 154 -15.88 18.23 0.61
N TRP A 155 -15.41 19.01 1.58
CA TRP A 155 -16.09 20.23 2.01
C TRP A 155 -16.13 21.28 0.89
N ALA A 156 -15.02 21.53 0.22
CA ALA A 156 -14.95 22.47 -0.91
C ALA A 156 -15.87 22.06 -2.07
N ASN A 157 -16.10 20.76 -2.27
CA ASN A 157 -17.00 20.21 -3.28
C ASN A 157 -18.46 20.10 -2.82
N GLY A 158 -18.82 20.61 -1.62
CA GLY A 158 -20.20 20.60 -1.11
C GLY A 158 -20.74 19.21 -0.78
N VAL A 159 -19.89 18.24 -0.47
CA VAL A 159 -20.33 16.87 -0.12
C VAL A 159 -21.01 16.91 1.24
N ALA A 160 -22.27 16.48 1.28
CA ALA A 160 -23.04 16.43 2.52
C ALA A 160 -22.36 15.57 3.60
N GLY A 161 -22.28 16.08 4.84
CA GLY A 161 -21.62 15.44 5.98
C GLY A 161 -20.12 15.75 6.12
N ALA A 162 -19.51 16.54 5.23
CA ALA A 162 -18.19 17.12 5.44
C ALA A 162 -18.36 18.39 6.31
N GLY A 163 -18.06 18.31 7.59
CA GLY A 163 -18.18 19.47 8.48
C GLY A 163 -17.87 19.18 9.95
N GLY A 164 -17.79 20.19 10.78
CA GLY A 164 -17.63 20.11 12.22
C GLY A 164 -16.32 19.46 12.68
N GLU A 165 -16.36 18.17 12.93
CA GLU A 165 -15.18 17.41 13.41
C GLU A 165 -13.97 17.46 12.46
N ASP A 166 -14.21 17.48 11.15
CA ASP A 166 -13.13 17.58 10.15
C ASP A 166 -12.48 18.97 10.15
N LEU A 167 -13.24 20.04 10.47
CA LEU A 167 -12.70 21.39 10.59
C LEU A 167 -11.88 21.56 11.87
N GLU A 168 -12.35 21.01 12.98
CA GLU A 168 -11.62 21.01 14.25
C GLU A 168 -10.30 20.25 14.13
N ALA A 169 -10.36 19.05 13.54
CA ALA A 169 -9.17 18.26 13.23
C ALA A 169 -8.21 19.00 12.27
N ALA A 170 -8.76 19.79 11.32
CA ALA A 170 -7.96 20.62 10.44
C ALA A 170 -7.17 21.69 11.21
N GLN A 171 -7.83 22.35 12.16
CA GLN A 171 -7.17 23.36 12.99
C GLN A 171 -6.08 22.73 13.86
N GLN A 172 -6.37 21.61 14.52
CA GLN A 172 -5.36 20.91 15.34
C GLN A 172 -4.10 20.56 14.54
N LEU A 173 -4.25 20.11 13.29
CA LEU A 173 -3.08 19.79 12.46
C LEU A 173 -2.34 21.03 11.92
N GLU A 174 -3.00 22.17 11.72
CA GLU A 174 -2.27 23.43 11.48
C GLU A 174 -1.36 23.76 12.68
N ASP A 175 -1.83 23.48 13.88
CA ASP A 175 -1.08 23.65 15.13
C ASP A 175 -0.12 22.48 15.43
N ARG A 176 0.07 21.55 14.48
CA ARG A 176 0.87 20.32 14.61
C ARG A 176 0.39 19.38 15.72
N VAL A 177 -0.86 19.39 16.03
CA VAL A 177 -1.49 18.45 16.97
C VAL A 177 -2.20 17.36 16.17
N ILE A 178 -1.79 16.10 16.34
CA ILE A 178 -2.45 14.97 15.70
C ILE A 178 -3.67 14.58 16.53
N PRO A 179 -4.90 14.65 15.96
CA PRO A 179 -6.10 14.21 16.66
C PRO A 179 -6.00 12.73 17.08
N ASP A 180 -6.39 12.40 18.31
CA ASP A 180 -6.31 11.04 18.86
C ASP A 180 -6.95 9.98 17.93
N ARG A 181 -8.12 10.28 17.37
CA ARG A 181 -8.80 9.40 16.43
C ARG A 181 -7.95 9.06 15.21
N LEU A 182 -7.21 10.03 14.65
CA LEU A 182 -6.34 9.81 13.50
C LEU A 182 -5.05 9.11 13.91
N PHE A 183 -4.54 9.44 15.08
CA PHE A 183 -3.40 8.76 15.67
C PHE A 183 -3.66 7.25 15.79
N GLU A 184 -4.74 6.87 16.47
CA GLU A 184 -5.12 5.47 16.66
C GLU A 184 -5.40 4.74 15.33
N LEU A 185 -6.13 5.40 14.41
CA LEU A 185 -6.46 4.80 13.12
C LEU A 185 -5.21 4.39 12.33
N PHE A 186 -4.24 5.28 12.20
CA PHE A 186 -3.05 5.00 11.39
C PHE A 186 -2.04 4.13 12.13
N MET A 187 -1.92 4.26 13.44
CA MET A 187 -1.12 3.35 14.27
C MET A 187 -1.64 1.92 14.17
N GLN A 188 -2.93 1.72 14.38
CA GLN A 188 -3.54 0.38 14.32
C GLN A 188 -3.44 -0.23 12.92
N ASN A 189 -3.64 0.56 11.86
CA ASN A 189 -3.47 0.06 10.50
C ASN A 189 -2.02 -0.33 10.20
N TRP A 190 -1.04 0.41 10.70
CA TRP A 190 0.37 0.06 10.55
C TRP A 190 0.70 -1.25 11.26
N ILE A 191 0.19 -1.43 12.50
CA ILE A 191 0.35 -2.65 13.27
C ILE A 191 -0.30 -3.85 12.56
N ASP A 192 -1.51 -3.68 12.07
CA ASP A 192 -2.27 -4.72 11.37
C ASP A 192 -1.50 -5.24 10.15
N VAL A 193 -1.07 -4.35 9.26
CA VAL A 193 -0.30 -4.73 8.07
C VAL A 193 1.05 -5.33 8.42
N GLY A 194 1.79 -4.73 9.36
CA GLY A 194 3.10 -5.22 9.77
C GLY A 194 3.03 -6.61 10.42
N SER A 195 2.05 -6.82 11.31
CA SER A 195 1.83 -8.12 11.96
C SER A 195 1.39 -9.18 10.96
N ALA A 196 0.47 -8.83 10.06
CA ALA A 196 0.00 -9.74 9.01
C ALA A 196 1.13 -10.15 8.07
N MET A 197 2.03 -9.23 7.70
CA MET A 197 3.21 -9.56 6.89
C MET A 197 4.12 -10.57 7.58
N ILE A 198 4.37 -10.41 8.89
CA ILE A 198 5.20 -11.36 9.66
C ILE A 198 4.51 -12.75 9.72
N THR A 199 3.21 -12.78 9.96
CA THR A 199 2.45 -14.02 10.10
C THR A 199 2.31 -14.77 8.77
N CYS A 200 2.09 -14.04 7.68
CA CYS A 200 1.76 -14.62 6.37
C CYS A 200 2.95 -14.74 5.41
N GLU A 201 4.15 -14.28 5.80
CA GLU A 201 5.34 -14.34 4.93
C GLU A 201 5.58 -15.75 4.38
N SER A 202 5.44 -16.78 5.22
CA SER A 202 5.66 -18.18 4.85
C SER A 202 4.64 -18.74 3.86
N LEU A 203 3.55 -18.02 3.57
CA LEU A 203 2.56 -18.42 2.56
C LEU A 203 3.04 -18.13 1.12
N PHE A 204 4.12 -17.36 0.96
CA PHE A 204 4.65 -16.95 -0.33
C PHE A 204 6.05 -17.52 -0.57
N GLU A 205 6.33 -17.91 -1.81
CA GLU A 205 7.63 -18.48 -2.19
C GLU A 205 8.76 -17.45 -2.18
N SER A 206 8.41 -16.16 -2.42
CA SER A 206 9.39 -15.08 -2.54
C SER A 206 8.84 -13.79 -1.92
N VAL A 207 9.55 -13.27 -0.92
CA VAL A 207 9.22 -12.00 -0.26
C VAL A 207 10.44 -11.08 -0.24
N LEU A 208 10.25 -9.82 -0.57
CA LEU A 208 11.25 -8.76 -0.46
C LEU A 208 10.72 -7.65 0.43
N THR A 209 11.30 -7.48 1.61
CA THR A 209 11.00 -6.35 2.50
C THR A 209 11.93 -5.18 2.19
N ILE A 210 11.35 -3.99 2.00
CA ILE A 210 12.05 -2.73 1.72
C ILE A 210 11.57 -1.69 2.74
N ARG A 211 12.52 -1.03 3.41
CA ARG A 211 12.21 0.15 4.22
C ARG A 211 12.14 1.37 3.30
N TYR A 212 11.14 2.20 3.52
CA TYR A 212 10.98 3.46 2.79
C TYR A 212 12.21 4.36 2.95
N GLU A 213 12.78 4.38 4.14
CA GLU A 213 13.98 5.15 4.50
C GLU A 213 15.19 4.69 3.71
N ASP A 214 15.42 3.37 3.63
CA ASP A 214 16.52 2.81 2.83
C ASP A 214 16.37 3.13 1.34
N LEU A 215 15.11 3.09 0.85
CA LEU A 215 14.81 3.48 -0.53
C LEU A 215 15.05 4.98 -0.78
N LEU A 216 14.87 5.85 0.21
CA LEU A 216 15.20 7.27 0.12
C LEU A 216 16.71 7.49 0.13
N ASP A 217 17.45 6.79 0.99
CA ASP A 217 18.88 6.98 1.19
C ASP A 217 19.69 6.57 -0.03
N ASP A 218 19.34 5.42 -0.66
CA ASP A 218 19.96 4.96 -1.88
C ASP A 218 18.94 4.44 -2.88
N THR A 219 18.15 5.39 -3.44
CA THR A 219 17.11 5.07 -4.42
C THR A 219 17.62 4.24 -5.60
N PRO A 220 18.79 4.54 -6.23
CA PRO A 220 19.28 3.73 -7.35
C PRO A 220 19.56 2.28 -7.00
N ALA A 221 20.22 2.01 -5.88
CA ALA A 221 20.55 0.64 -5.46
C ALA A 221 19.29 -0.17 -5.11
N TRP A 222 18.39 0.42 -4.33
CA TRP A 222 17.15 -0.24 -3.96
C TRP A 222 16.19 -0.41 -5.13
N ALA A 223 16.14 0.56 -6.05
CA ALA A 223 15.37 0.41 -7.29
C ALA A 223 15.93 -0.74 -8.14
N GLN A 224 17.26 -0.86 -8.30
CA GLN A 224 17.87 -1.97 -9.01
C GLN A 224 17.50 -3.33 -8.38
N ARG A 225 17.53 -3.42 -7.05
CA ARG A 225 17.12 -4.63 -6.31
C ARG A 225 15.63 -4.94 -6.49
N LEU A 226 14.77 -3.93 -6.41
CA LEU A 226 13.33 -4.07 -6.61
C LEU A 226 13.01 -4.54 -8.02
N PHE A 227 13.57 -3.91 -9.05
CA PHE A 227 13.40 -4.32 -10.43
C PHE A 227 13.90 -5.75 -10.66
N GLY A 228 15.10 -6.08 -10.15
CA GLY A 228 15.63 -7.45 -10.24
C GLY A 228 14.68 -8.48 -9.63
N PHE A 229 14.10 -8.17 -8.48
CA PHE A 229 13.15 -9.04 -7.80
C PHE A 229 11.86 -9.24 -8.60
N VAL A 230 11.23 -8.17 -9.10
CA VAL A 230 9.94 -8.29 -9.80
C VAL A 230 10.08 -8.87 -11.22
N THR A 231 11.26 -8.76 -11.85
CA THR A 231 11.53 -9.27 -13.20
C THR A 231 12.14 -10.67 -13.21
N GLU A 232 12.56 -11.22 -12.09
CA GLU A 232 13.21 -12.52 -12.00
C GLU A 232 12.37 -13.63 -12.67
N GLY A 233 13.02 -14.47 -13.49
CA GLY A 233 12.34 -15.53 -14.24
C GLY A 233 11.48 -15.05 -15.40
N SER A 234 11.67 -13.79 -15.86
CA SER A 234 11.08 -13.24 -17.08
C SER A 234 12.15 -12.82 -18.07
N ASP A 235 11.74 -12.49 -19.30
CA ASP A 235 12.62 -11.97 -20.34
C ASP A 235 12.83 -10.45 -20.23
N VAL A 236 12.22 -9.79 -19.24
CA VAL A 236 12.35 -8.36 -19.00
C VAL A 236 13.68 -8.07 -18.31
N SER A 237 14.46 -7.17 -18.90
CA SER A 237 15.72 -6.72 -18.37
C SER A 237 15.58 -5.34 -17.75
N ALA A 238 16.08 -5.17 -16.53
CA ALA A 238 16.21 -3.88 -15.86
C ALA A 238 17.69 -3.51 -15.70
N THR A 239 18.30 -3.04 -16.80
CA THR A 239 19.68 -2.57 -16.76
C THR A 239 19.86 -1.36 -15.85
N PRO A 240 21.06 -1.12 -15.28
CA PRO A 240 21.29 0.05 -14.44
C PRO A 240 20.94 1.38 -15.10
N GLY A 241 21.09 1.47 -16.44
CA GLY A 241 20.71 2.66 -17.20
C GLY A 241 19.21 2.87 -17.26
N GLN A 242 18.43 1.81 -17.51
CA GLN A 242 16.97 1.86 -17.49
C GLN A 242 16.44 2.19 -16.08
N VAL A 243 16.99 1.55 -15.04
CA VAL A 243 16.60 1.83 -13.65
C VAL A 243 16.86 3.28 -13.29
N ARG A 244 18.01 3.84 -13.68
CA ARG A 244 18.31 5.27 -13.46
C ARG A 244 17.29 6.17 -14.13
N THR A 245 16.93 5.91 -15.38
CA THR A 245 15.90 6.67 -16.09
C THR A 245 14.54 6.59 -15.37
N CYS A 246 14.16 5.40 -14.88
CA CYS A 246 12.94 5.25 -14.08
C CYS A 246 13.00 6.09 -12.79
N VAL A 247 14.09 6.02 -12.04
CA VAL A 247 14.30 6.80 -10.81
C VAL A 247 14.20 8.31 -11.07
N GLU A 248 14.90 8.79 -12.10
CA GLU A 248 14.86 10.22 -12.47
C GLU A 248 13.45 10.70 -12.86
N SER A 249 12.66 9.85 -13.51
CA SER A 249 11.30 10.19 -13.95
C SER A 249 10.30 10.33 -12.80
N VAL A 250 10.59 9.71 -11.65
CA VAL A 250 9.74 9.73 -10.44
C VAL A 250 10.44 10.39 -9.25
N SER A 251 11.44 11.24 -9.49
CA SER A 251 12.06 12.04 -8.43
C SER A 251 11.01 12.93 -7.74
N PHE A 252 11.26 13.31 -6.50
CA PHE A 252 10.33 14.16 -5.74
C PHE A 252 10.02 15.46 -6.47
N GLU A 253 11.04 16.09 -7.08
CA GLU A 253 10.88 17.31 -7.88
C GLU A 253 9.94 17.08 -9.08
N LYS A 254 10.08 15.97 -9.78
CA LYS A 254 9.20 15.64 -10.92
C LYS A 254 7.76 15.40 -10.47
N LEU A 255 7.58 14.67 -9.36
CA LEU A 255 6.25 14.34 -8.83
C LEU A 255 5.53 15.54 -8.21
N THR A 256 6.26 16.59 -7.83
CA THR A 256 5.71 17.76 -7.13
C THR A 256 5.72 19.05 -7.97
N GLY A 257 6.23 18.97 -9.21
CA GLY A 257 6.33 20.15 -10.06
C GLY A 257 7.45 21.12 -9.66
N GLY A 258 8.53 20.60 -9.04
CA GLY A 258 9.77 21.35 -8.78
C GLY A 258 10.13 21.52 -7.31
N ARG A 259 9.33 21.03 -6.35
CA ARG A 259 9.70 21.09 -4.92
C ARG A 259 10.86 20.15 -4.61
N HIS A 260 11.75 20.56 -3.73
CA HIS A 260 12.83 19.73 -3.22
C HIS A 260 12.39 18.91 -2.01
N PRO A 261 13.00 17.73 -1.74
CA PRO A 261 12.77 17.00 -0.49
C PRO A 261 12.98 17.91 0.72
N GLY A 262 12.04 17.89 1.66
CA GLY A 262 12.02 18.80 2.82
C GLY A 262 11.09 19.99 2.67
N GLU A 263 10.78 20.43 1.47
CA GLU A 263 9.81 21.52 1.23
C GLU A 263 8.39 20.98 1.43
N GLU A 264 7.82 21.34 2.59
CA GLU A 264 6.50 20.86 2.98
C GLU A 264 5.38 21.58 2.22
N ASP A 265 4.48 20.79 1.63
CA ASP A 265 3.17 21.25 1.17
C ASP A 265 2.10 20.33 1.78
N ARG A 266 1.40 20.84 2.79
CA ARG A 266 0.38 20.08 3.54
C ARG A 266 -0.86 19.74 2.72
N GLN A 267 -1.08 20.39 1.58
CA GLN A 267 -2.19 20.13 0.69
C GLN A 267 -1.82 19.12 -0.41
N SER A 268 -0.53 18.87 -0.61
CA SER A 268 -0.04 17.92 -1.61
C SER A 268 -0.13 16.47 -1.13
N PHE A 269 -0.42 15.56 -2.07
CA PHE A 269 -0.31 14.12 -1.83
C PHE A 269 1.14 13.72 -1.44
N PHE A 270 2.13 14.31 -2.12
CA PHE A 270 3.55 14.20 -1.79
C PHE A 270 3.92 15.36 -0.88
N ARG A 271 3.68 15.20 0.43
CA ARG A 271 3.76 16.27 1.41
C ARG A 271 5.16 16.87 1.54
N LYS A 272 6.15 16.06 1.91
CA LYS A 272 7.49 16.54 2.31
C LYS A 272 8.65 15.75 1.69
N GLY A 273 8.46 14.47 1.33
CA GLY A 273 9.50 13.63 0.72
C GLY A 273 10.68 13.34 1.66
N GLN A 274 10.45 13.29 2.98
CA GLN A 274 11.45 13.01 4.00
C GLN A 274 10.93 11.99 5.01
N ALA A 275 11.87 11.31 5.69
CA ALA A 275 11.64 10.46 6.85
C ALA A 275 11.94 11.22 8.15
N GLY A 276 11.47 10.70 9.29
CA GLY A 276 11.74 11.24 10.62
C GLY A 276 10.93 12.50 10.99
N ASP A 277 9.94 12.88 10.18
CA ASP A 277 9.14 14.08 10.46
C ASP A 277 8.25 13.91 11.71
N TRP A 278 8.04 12.70 12.18
CA TRP A 278 7.28 12.40 13.40
C TRP A 278 7.86 13.10 14.64
N GLU A 279 9.16 13.33 14.71
CA GLU A 279 9.83 14.06 15.81
C GLU A 279 9.31 15.49 15.97
N ASN A 280 8.83 16.09 14.88
CA ASN A 280 8.24 17.44 14.88
C ASN A 280 6.76 17.48 15.27
N TRP A 281 6.12 16.30 15.41
CA TRP A 281 4.68 16.18 15.58
C TRP A 281 4.25 15.43 16.84
N PHE A 282 4.98 14.37 17.21
CA PHE A 282 4.59 13.55 18.34
C PHE A 282 4.87 14.27 19.66
N THR A 283 3.87 14.27 20.53
CA THR A 283 4.08 14.59 21.93
C THR A 283 4.74 13.41 22.64
N VAL A 284 5.36 13.66 23.80
CA VAL A 284 5.93 12.59 24.67
C VAL A 284 4.88 11.54 25.01
N GLU A 285 3.64 11.95 25.22
CA GLU A 285 2.51 11.05 25.52
C GLU A 285 2.18 10.18 24.32
N GLN A 286 2.09 10.73 23.11
CA GLN A 286 1.85 9.97 21.89
C GLN A 286 3.00 8.99 21.60
N LEU A 287 4.25 9.40 21.86
CA LEU A 287 5.40 8.52 21.70
C LEU A 287 5.32 7.32 22.66
N ARG A 288 5.01 7.55 23.93
CA ARG A 288 4.82 6.47 24.91
C ARG A 288 3.67 5.55 24.55
N ARG A 289 2.53 6.09 24.08
CA ARG A 289 1.38 5.30 23.62
C ARG A 289 1.74 4.44 22.41
N PHE A 290 2.45 5.01 21.46
CA PHE A 290 2.90 4.28 20.26
C PHE A 290 3.87 3.15 20.66
N ASP A 291 4.86 3.44 21.47
CA ASP A 291 5.84 2.45 21.93
C ASP A 291 5.20 1.31 22.73
N ALA A 292 4.27 1.63 23.61
CA ALA A 292 3.59 0.64 24.44
C ALA A 292 2.84 -0.43 23.62
N VAL A 293 2.39 -0.09 22.41
CA VAL A 293 1.58 -0.98 21.56
C VAL A 293 2.37 -1.51 20.37
N ALA A 294 3.26 -0.71 19.81
CA ALA A 294 3.94 -0.97 18.55
C ALA A 294 5.48 -1.00 18.64
N GLY A 295 6.06 -0.80 19.83
CA GLY A 295 7.51 -0.72 20.01
C GLY A 295 8.25 -1.97 19.55
N ASP A 296 7.74 -3.16 19.89
CA ASP A 296 8.36 -4.43 19.45
C ASP A 296 8.29 -4.60 17.93
N LEU A 297 7.22 -4.12 17.30
CA LEU A 297 7.07 -4.16 15.85
C LEU A 297 8.00 -3.14 15.17
N LEU A 298 8.21 -1.95 15.76
CA LEU A 298 9.23 -0.99 15.29
C LEU A 298 10.61 -1.65 15.24
N GLU A 299 11.05 -2.24 16.36
CA GLU A 299 12.34 -2.92 16.43
C GLU A 299 12.45 -4.09 15.45
N ARG A 300 11.37 -4.84 15.26
CA ARG A 300 11.32 -5.95 14.29
C ARG A 300 11.61 -5.47 12.87
N PHE A 301 11.19 -4.26 12.53
CA PHE A 301 11.48 -3.64 11.22
C PHE A 301 12.74 -2.76 11.23
N GLY A 302 13.52 -2.79 12.30
CA GLY A 302 14.79 -2.08 12.41
C GLY A 302 14.67 -0.58 12.67
N TYR A 303 13.58 -0.15 13.30
CA TYR A 303 13.39 1.23 13.78
C TYR A 303 13.69 1.34 15.25
N ASP A 304 14.29 2.47 15.66
CA ASP A 304 14.53 2.79 17.06
C ASP A 304 13.23 3.23 17.75
N ARG A 305 13.03 2.88 19.02
CA ARG A 305 11.85 3.28 19.80
C ARG A 305 11.80 4.79 20.07
N GLY A 306 12.95 5.46 20.13
CA GLY A 306 13.04 6.92 20.29
C GLY A 306 12.68 7.47 21.67
N ILE A 307 12.38 6.61 22.67
CA ILE A 307 11.94 7.06 24.01
C ILE A 307 13.08 7.69 24.82
N ALA A 308 14.30 7.19 24.65
CA ALA A 308 15.44 7.62 25.45
C ALA A 308 15.85 9.08 25.18
N GLU A 309 15.66 9.58 23.97
CA GLU A 309 16.08 10.91 23.56
C GLU A 309 15.05 12.01 23.89
N HIS A 310 13.79 11.66 24.09
CA HIS A 310 12.68 12.59 24.37
C HIS A 310 12.30 12.64 25.87
N ALA A 311 12.97 11.87 26.72
CA ALA A 311 12.72 11.84 28.16
C ALA A 311 13.63 12.78 28.97
N ALA A 312 14.52 13.54 28.31
CA ALA A 312 15.41 14.53 28.87
C ALA A 312 14.92 15.95 28.55
#